data_8512ab8d564121072e0fb968292758b1
#
_entry.id   8512ab8d564121072e0fb968292758b1
#
_cell.length_a   1.000
_cell.length_b   1.000
_cell.length_c   1.000
_cell.angle_alpha   90.00
_cell.angle_beta   90.00
_cell.angle_gamma   90.00
#
_symmetry.space_group_name_H-M   'P 1'
#
loop_
_entity.id
_entity.type
_entity.pdbx_description
1 polymer ?
#
loop_
_entity_poly.entity_id
_entity_poly.type
_entity_poly.pdbx_seq_one_letter_code
_entity_poly.pdbx_strand_id
1 'polypeptide(L)'
;MKYHILAFGAGFLMDQIFGDPYFLPHPIRGIGWLIAKIEKVLRSGNPQENSPEREAAERRQGKLLVVIVLLLTGMFTALILVGAYALYPKIGMVVEAVMTYQILAARCLQVESGKVWKQLKAGNLEAAREAVSMIVGRDTQNLTEEGVAKAAIETVAENTSDGVIAPMLYTALGGPVLGFLYKAVNTMDSMVGYKNDRYLHFGRAAAKLDDVVNFLPARISALLMIGAAFLSGKSYNGRQAWRIWHRDSRKHASPNSAQTESVCAGALGIQLAGDASYFGKVVKKPYIGDPKRQVEYEDIRRANRLMNRTAWICELLCLGILMVVAV
;
A
#
# COMPACT_ATOMS: atom_id res chain seq x y z
N MET A 1 14.36 21.11 10.37
CA MET A 1 12.91 21.18 10.38
C MET A 1 12.31 21.94 9.20
N LYS A 2 12.60 23.28 9.00
CA LYS A 2 12.01 24.10 7.91
C LYS A 2 12.12 23.47 6.51
N TYR A 3 13.30 22.98 6.12
CA TYR A 3 13.51 22.34 4.82
C TYR A 3 12.74 21.02 4.68
N HIS A 4 12.64 20.24 5.76
CA HIS A 4 11.85 19.01 5.80
C HIS A 4 10.36 19.29 5.54
N ILE A 5 9.77 20.29 6.20
CA ILE A 5 8.37 20.68 5.99
C ILE A 5 8.11 21.06 4.52
N LEU A 6 9.00 21.88 3.94
CA LEU A 6 8.87 22.29 2.54
C LEU A 6 9.05 21.11 1.58
N ALA A 7 10.02 20.23 1.85
CA ALA A 7 10.28 19.04 1.03
C ALA A 7 9.13 18.04 1.11
N PHE A 8 8.56 17.83 2.29
CA PHE A 8 7.42 16.95 2.51
C PHE A 8 6.20 17.41 1.71
N GLY A 9 5.80 18.68 1.86
CA GLY A 9 4.69 19.24 1.08
C GLY A 9 4.94 19.25 -0.43
N ALA A 10 6.17 19.58 -0.87
CA ALA A 10 6.53 19.55 -2.28
C ALA A 10 6.49 18.13 -2.85
N GLY A 11 7.00 17.12 -2.12
CA GLY A 11 6.96 15.72 -2.53
C GLY A 11 5.54 15.19 -2.68
N PHE A 12 4.63 15.53 -1.76
CA PHE A 12 3.22 15.20 -1.88
C PHE A 12 2.59 15.83 -3.14
N LEU A 13 2.82 17.12 -3.38
CA LEU A 13 2.31 17.79 -4.57
C LEU A 13 2.86 17.18 -5.87
N MET A 14 4.13 16.77 -5.88
CA MET A 14 4.74 16.09 -7.02
C MET A 14 4.05 14.73 -7.28
N ASP A 15 3.74 13.92 -6.26
CA ASP A 15 2.97 12.68 -6.44
C ASP A 15 1.61 12.97 -7.05
N GLN A 16 0.87 13.96 -6.53
CA GLN A 16 -0.46 14.31 -7.03
C GLN A 16 -0.46 14.74 -8.52
N ILE A 17 0.64 15.33 -9.00
CA ILE A 17 0.76 15.84 -10.37
C ILE A 17 1.31 14.79 -11.32
N PHE A 18 2.46 14.19 -10.98
CA PHE A 18 3.24 13.37 -11.89
C PHE A 18 2.91 11.88 -11.79
N GLY A 19 2.60 11.36 -10.58
CA GLY A 19 2.52 9.92 -10.34
C GLY A 19 3.84 9.22 -10.64
N ASP A 20 3.80 7.93 -11.02
CA ASP A 20 4.99 7.12 -11.30
C ASP A 20 5.09 6.80 -12.81
N PRO A 21 5.67 7.72 -13.62
CA PRO A 21 5.84 7.45 -15.04
C PRO A 21 6.80 6.26 -15.26
N TYR A 22 6.42 5.34 -16.13
CA TYR A 22 7.16 4.08 -16.37
C TYR A 22 8.62 4.28 -16.84
N PHE A 23 8.93 5.40 -17.47
CA PHE A 23 10.28 5.72 -17.98
C PHE A 23 11.23 6.20 -16.87
N LEU A 24 10.74 6.62 -15.71
CA LEU A 24 11.59 7.04 -14.60
C LEU A 24 12.07 5.82 -13.80
N PRO A 25 13.38 5.77 -13.47
CA PRO A 25 13.89 4.80 -12.51
C PRO A 25 13.18 4.98 -11.18
N HIS A 26 12.56 3.91 -10.68
CA HIS A 26 11.83 3.96 -9.41
C HIS A 26 12.56 3.18 -8.32
N PRO A 27 12.88 3.79 -7.15
CA PRO A 27 13.64 3.14 -6.08
C PRO A 27 13.02 1.82 -5.61
N ILE A 28 11.69 1.70 -5.63
CA ILE A 28 10.99 0.45 -5.23
C ILE A 28 11.36 -0.72 -6.14
N ARG A 29 11.59 -0.47 -7.44
CA ARG A 29 12.10 -1.53 -8.35
C ARG A 29 13.51 -1.97 -7.96
N GLY A 30 14.35 -1.02 -7.51
CA GLY A 30 15.68 -1.32 -6.98
C GLY A 30 15.62 -2.15 -5.69
N ILE A 31 14.70 -1.81 -4.77
CA ILE A 31 14.45 -2.59 -3.56
C ILE A 31 13.94 -4.00 -3.93
N GLY A 32 13.00 -4.11 -4.87
CA GLY A 32 12.51 -5.41 -5.36
C GLY A 32 13.62 -6.27 -5.97
N TRP A 33 14.49 -5.67 -6.78
CA TRP A 33 15.66 -6.36 -7.31
C TRP A 33 16.61 -6.84 -6.21
N LEU A 34 16.86 -6.00 -5.19
CA LEU A 34 17.69 -6.34 -4.05
C LEU A 34 17.10 -7.54 -3.28
N ILE A 35 15.80 -7.52 -3.00
CA ILE A 35 15.08 -8.62 -2.34
C ILE A 35 15.26 -9.92 -3.13
N ALA A 36 15.01 -9.92 -4.44
CA ALA A 36 15.13 -11.10 -5.29
C ALA A 36 16.56 -11.64 -5.33
N LYS A 37 17.56 -10.75 -5.38
CA LYS A 37 18.98 -11.15 -5.39
C LYS A 37 19.39 -11.79 -4.05
N ILE A 38 19.00 -11.20 -2.92
CA ILE A 38 19.31 -11.73 -1.59
C ILE A 38 18.56 -13.05 -1.36
N GLU A 39 17.26 -13.14 -1.73
CA GLU A 39 16.51 -14.40 -1.68
C GLU A 39 17.24 -15.52 -2.40
N LYS A 40 17.67 -15.26 -3.66
CA LYS A 40 18.39 -16.24 -4.48
C LYS A 40 19.67 -16.74 -3.79
N VAL A 41 20.46 -15.83 -3.22
CA VAL A 41 21.71 -16.18 -2.51
C VAL A 41 21.43 -16.98 -1.24
N LEU A 42 20.49 -16.52 -0.42
CA LEU A 42 20.19 -17.17 0.87
C LEU A 42 19.62 -18.58 0.70
N ARG A 43 18.86 -18.83 -0.37
CA ARG A 43 18.20 -20.11 -0.60
C ARG A 43 19.00 -21.09 -1.45
N SER A 44 20.15 -20.70 -2.01
CA SER A 44 20.95 -21.52 -2.92
C SER A 44 21.48 -22.82 -2.31
N GLY A 45 21.54 -22.93 -0.99
CA GLY A 45 22.03 -24.13 -0.27
C GLY A 45 20.94 -24.91 0.47
N ASN A 46 19.66 -24.63 0.27
CA ASN A 46 18.61 -25.31 1.01
C ASN A 46 18.39 -26.74 0.49
N PRO A 47 18.14 -27.72 1.39
CA PRO A 47 17.75 -29.07 1.01
C PRO A 47 16.50 -29.06 0.13
N GLN A 48 16.41 -29.99 -0.82
CA GLN A 48 15.24 -30.09 -1.73
C GLN A 48 14.02 -30.71 -1.03
N GLU A 49 14.22 -31.55 -0.02
CA GLU A 49 13.14 -32.19 0.71
C GLU A 49 12.58 -31.31 1.82
N ASN A 50 11.28 -31.41 2.03
CA ASN A 50 10.60 -30.72 3.13
C ASN A 50 10.97 -31.44 4.45
N SER A 51 11.81 -30.79 5.25
CA SER A 51 12.23 -31.28 6.54
C SER A 51 12.15 -30.18 7.61
N PRO A 52 12.06 -30.51 8.92
CA PRO A 52 12.09 -29.53 9.99
C PRO A 52 13.35 -28.65 9.97
N GLU A 53 14.49 -29.20 9.53
CA GLU A 53 15.75 -28.46 9.37
C GLU A 53 15.64 -27.41 8.28
N ARG A 54 15.01 -27.74 7.12
CA ARG A 54 14.74 -26.79 6.06
C ARG A 54 13.83 -25.66 6.53
N GLU A 55 12.74 -25.98 7.23
CA GLU A 55 11.85 -24.97 7.77
C GLU A 55 12.58 -24.00 8.72
N ALA A 56 13.42 -24.51 9.61
CA ALA A 56 14.22 -23.73 10.54
C ALA A 56 15.23 -22.83 9.79
N ALA A 57 15.90 -23.39 8.77
CA ALA A 57 16.81 -22.65 7.90
C ALA A 57 16.09 -21.52 7.15
N GLU A 58 14.95 -21.78 6.54
CA GLU A 58 14.14 -20.77 5.83
C GLU A 58 13.68 -19.64 6.76
N ARG A 59 13.24 -19.96 7.98
CA ARG A 59 12.88 -18.95 9.00
C ARG A 59 14.07 -18.06 9.38
N ARG A 60 15.27 -18.63 9.51
CA ARG A 60 16.49 -17.88 9.80
C ARG A 60 16.90 -17.01 8.63
N GLN A 61 16.87 -17.56 7.40
CA GLN A 61 17.19 -16.86 6.16
C GLN A 61 16.22 -15.72 5.89
N GLY A 62 14.91 -15.91 6.15
CA GLY A 62 13.92 -14.86 6.03
C GLY A 62 14.15 -13.70 7.00
N LYS A 63 14.55 -13.98 8.24
CA LYS A 63 14.97 -12.91 9.17
C LYS A 63 16.22 -12.17 8.67
N LEU A 64 17.20 -12.91 8.14
CA LEU A 64 18.42 -12.31 7.59
C LEU A 64 18.12 -11.43 6.35
N LEU A 65 17.22 -11.89 5.46
CA LEU A 65 16.71 -11.07 4.35
C LEU A 65 16.19 -9.73 4.85
N VAL A 66 15.29 -9.74 5.85
CA VAL A 66 14.69 -8.51 6.40
C VAL A 66 15.78 -7.57 6.91
N VAL A 67 16.72 -8.09 7.72
CA VAL A 67 17.81 -7.27 8.30
C VAL A 67 18.68 -6.66 7.20
N ILE A 68 19.12 -7.46 6.22
CA ILE A 68 20.00 -6.99 5.15
C ILE A 68 19.30 -5.94 4.28
N VAL A 69 18.04 -6.19 3.87
CA VAL A 69 17.28 -5.25 3.03
C VAL A 69 17.06 -3.93 3.76
N LEU A 70 16.70 -3.95 5.04
CA LEU A 70 16.50 -2.73 5.82
C LEU A 70 17.81 -1.96 6.04
N LEU A 71 18.89 -2.64 6.38
CA LEU A 71 20.19 -1.99 6.57
C LEU A 71 20.68 -1.34 5.28
N LEU A 72 20.65 -2.06 4.16
CA LEU A 72 21.10 -1.52 2.88
C LEU A 72 20.20 -0.38 2.37
N THR A 73 18.88 -0.51 2.50
CA THR A 73 17.94 0.56 2.11
C THR A 73 18.14 1.80 2.99
N GLY A 74 18.19 1.63 4.32
CA GLY A 74 18.37 2.75 5.25
C GLY A 74 19.72 3.44 5.06
N MET A 75 20.80 2.67 4.92
CA MET A 75 22.14 3.21 4.69
C MET A 75 22.24 3.99 3.37
N PHE A 76 21.71 3.42 2.27
CA PHE A 76 21.77 4.05 0.96
C PHE A 76 20.94 5.35 0.91
N THR A 77 19.72 5.32 1.45
CA THR A 77 18.83 6.48 1.48
C THR A 77 19.37 7.57 2.43
N ALA A 78 19.92 7.20 3.59
CA ALA A 78 20.56 8.14 4.51
C ALA A 78 21.81 8.78 3.88
N LEU A 79 22.65 7.99 3.19
CA LEU A 79 23.85 8.50 2.54
C LEU A 79 23.50 9.55 1.46
N ILE A 80 22.50 9.28 0.63
CA ILE A 80 22.04 10.23 -0.39
C ILE A 80 21.54 11.52 0.27
N LEU A 81 20.66 11.40 1.28
CA LEU A 81 20.04 12.55 1.93
C LEU A 81 21.07 13.40 2.68
N VAL A 82 21.91 12.77 3.52
CA VAL A 82 22.96 13.46 4.28
C VAL A 82 23.98 14.08 3.35
N GLY A 83 24.42 13.37 2.31
CA GLY A 83 25.32 13.90 1.30
C GLY A 83 24.75 15.12 0.58
N ALA A 84 23.47 15.10 0.20
CA ALA A 84 22.81 16.23 -0.44
C ALA A 84 22.72 17.46 0.49
N TYR A 85 22.38 17.26 1.77
CA TYR A 85 22.34 18.35 2.76
C TYR A 85 23.74 18.88 3.11
N ALA A 86 24.77 18.02 3.13
CA ALA A 86 26.14 18.42 3.35
C ALA A 86 26.71 19.29 2.21
N LEU A 87 26.26 19.05 0.98
CA LEU A 87 26.63 19.89 -0.17
C LEU A 87 26.01 21.29 -0.06
N TYR A 88 24.72 21.37 0.07
CA TYR A 88 23.99 22.62 0.26
C TYR A 88 22.55 22.37 0.76
N PRO A 89 22.05 23.13 1.76
CA PRO A 89 20.73 22.87 2.33
C PRO A 89 19.55 22.88 1.36
N LYS A 90 19.59 23.72 0.30
CA LYS A 90 18.53 23.75 -0.71
C LYS A 90 18.61 22.54 -1.65
N ILE A 91 19.82 22.01 -1.92
CA ILE A 91 19.99 20.75 -2.68
C ILE A 91 19.40 19.61 -1.85
N GLY A 92 19.73 19.54 -0.55
CA GLY A 92 19.14 18.58 0.36
C GLY A 92 17.62 18.60 0.34
N MET A 93 17.01 19.79 0.42
CA MET A 93 15.56 19.96 0.34
C MET A 93 14.96 19.43 -0.99
N VAL A 94 15.59 19.71 -2.12
CA VAL A 94 15.11 19.22 -3.43
C VAL A 94 15.22 17.70 -3.51
N VAL A 95 16.35 17.12 -3.09
CA VAL A 95 16.54 15.67 -3.05
C VAL A 95 15.51 15.01 -2.11
N GLU A 96 15.29 15.59 -0.94
CA GLU A 96 14.29 15.14 0.01
C GLU A 96 12.86 15.18 -0.57
N ALA A 97 12.51 16.23 -1.29
CA ALA A 97 11.22 16.35 -1.97
C ALA A 97 11.03 15.27 -3.05
N VAL A 98 12.06 15.02 -3.87
CA VAL A 98 12.04 13.96 -4.88
C VAL A 98 11.94 12.58 -4.22
N MET A 99 12.70 12.32 -3.15
CA MET A 99 12.63 11.07 -2.41
C MET A 99 11.23 10.88 -1.79
N THR A 100 10.65 11.91 -1.20
CA THR A 100 9.27 11.88 -0.66
C THR A 100 8.25 11.58 -1.75
N TYR A 101 8.35 12.23 -2.91
CA TYR A 101 7.52 11.96 -4.07
C TYR A 101 7.55 10.47 -4.48
N GLN A 102 8.74 9.86 -4.54
CA GLN A 102 8.92 8.46 -4.94
C GLN A 102 8.48 7.44 -3.88
N ILE A 103 8.17 7.87 -2.67
CA ILE A 103 7.63 7.04 -1.59
C ILE A 103 6.12 6.91 -1.69
N LEU A 104 5.43 7.97 -2.12
CA LEU A 104 3.97 8.06 -2.21
C LEU A 104 3.46 7.42 -3.50
N ALA A 105 2.25 6.88 -3.49
CA ALA A 105 1.68 6.18 -4.63
C ALA A 105 0.21 6.56 -4.91
N ALA A 106 -0.26 7.74 -4.45
CA ALA A 106 -1.66 8.11 -4.59
C ALA A 106 -2.07 8.30 -6.05
N ARG A 107 -1.25 9.01 -6.82
CA ARG A 107 -1.51 9.24 -8.25
C ARG A 107 -1.33 7.98 -9.08
N CYS A 108 -0.30 7.18 -8.77
CA CYS A 108 -0.08 5.88 -9.44
C CYS A 108 -1.30 4.98 -9.29
N LEU A 109 -1.81 4.85 -8.07
CA LEU A 109 -2.98 4.02 -7.76
C LEU A 109 -4.23 4.49 -8.51
N GLN A 110 -4.44 5.83 -8.61
CA GLN A 110 -5.53 6.41 -9.42
C GLN A 110 -5.40 6.08 -10.89
N VAL A 111 -4.20 6.18 -11.44
CA VAL A 111 -3.94 5.93 -12.87
C VAL A 111 -4.20 4.46 -13.17
N GLU A 112 -3.63 3.55 -12.36
CA GLU A 112 -3.74 2.11 -12.60
C GLU A 112 -5.18 1.60 -12.42
N SER A 113 -5.85 1.94 -11.32
CA SER A 113 -7.26 1.59 -11.13
C SER A 113 -8.17 2.28 -12.14
N GLY A 114 -7.79 3.46 -12.61
CA GLY A 114 -8.48 4.19 -13.69
C GLY A 114 -8.43 3.47 -15.04
N LYS A 115 -7.39 2.67 -15.33
CA LYS A 115 -7.34 1.80 -16.51
C LYS A 115 -8.42 0.72 -16.43
N VAL A 116 -8.61 0.09 -15.27
CA VAL A 116 -9.68 -0.88 -15.03
C VAL A 116 -11.06 -0.25 -15.28
N TRP A 117 -11.30 0.92 -14.67
CA TRP A 117 -12.53 1.66 -14.88
C TRP A 117 -12.81 1.96 -16.36
N LYS A 118 -11.79 2.40 -17.14
CA LYS A 118 -11.94 2.69 -18.57
C LYS A 118 -12.38 1.48 -19.37
N GLN A 119 -11.81 0.31 -19.10
CA GLN A 119 -12.13 -0.92 -19.81
C GLN A 119 -13.54 -1.41 -19.46
N LEU A 120 -13.93 -1.41 -18.18
CA LEU A 120 -15.29 -1.75 -17.76
C LEU A 120 -16.34 -0.80 -18.38
N LYS A 121 -16.08 0.50 -18.39
CA LYS A 121 -16.95 1.48 -19.01
C LYS A 121 -17.10 1.26 -20.53
N ALA A 122 -16.06 0.76 -21.18
CA ALA A 122 -16.09 0.42 -22.62
C ALA A 122 -16.76 -0.94 -22.89
N GLY A 123 -17.21 -1.69 -21.88
CA GLY A 123 -17.77 -3.04 -22.01
C GLY A 123 -16.72 -4.10 -22.37
N ASN A 124 -15.43 -3.82 -22.23
CA ASN A 124 -14.34 -4.74 -22.55
C ASN A 124 -13.88 -5.45 -21.28
N LEU A 125 -14.58 -6.55 -20.93
CA LEU A 125 -14.29 -7.32 -19.72
C LEU A 125 -12.90 -8.00 -19.76
N GLU A 126 -12.46 -8.47 -20.92
CA GLU A 126 -11.15 -9.14 -21.04
C GLU A 126 -9.99 -8.17 -20.76
N ALA A 127 -9.99 -7.00 -21.39
CA ALA A 127 -9.01 -5.96 -21.10
C ALA A 127 -9.13 -5.40 -19.66
N ALA A 128 -10.33 -5.43 -19.06
CA ALA A 128 -10.50 -5.06 -17.67
C ALA A 128 -9.89 -6.09 -16.70
N ARG A 129 -10.01 -7.39 -17.01
CA ARG A 129 -9.34 -8.48 -16.27
C ARG A 129 -7.82 -8.38 -16.35
N GLU A 130 -7.29 -8.06 -17.53
CA GLU A 130 -5.86 -7.81 -17.72
C GLU A 130 -5.40 -6.59 -16.91
N ALA A 131 -6.12 -5.46 -17.01
CA ALA A 131 -5.77 -4.26 -16.27
C ALA A 131 -5.80 -4.46 -14.75
N VAL A 132 -6.80 -5.18 -14.21
CA VAL A 132 -6.87 -5.45 -12.78
C VAL A 132 -5.80 -6.43 -12.32
N SER A 133 -5.37 -7.39 -13.16
CA SER A 133 -4.31 -8.34 -12.83
C SER A 133 -2.97 -7.66 -12.54
N MET A 134 -2.76 -6.44 -13.05
CA MET A 134 -1.56 -5.65 -12.80
C MET A 134 -1.51 -5.02 -11.40
N ILE A 135 -2.64 -5.00 -10.68
CA ILE A 135 -2.75 -4.33 -9.38
C ILE A 135 -3.27 -5.23 -8.25
N VAL A 136 -3.61 -6.50 -8.55
CA VAL A 136 -4.08 -7.47 -7.55
C VAL A 136 -3.22 -8.74 -7.55
N GLY A 137 -3.13 -9.41 -6.40
CA GLY A 137 -2.41 -10.68 -6.26
C GLY A 137 -3.27 -11.93 -6.46
N ARG A 138 -4.55 -11.79 -6.85
CA ARG A 138 -5.49 -12.91 -7.06
C ARG A 138 -5.62 -13.27 -8.54
N ASP A 139 -6.18 -14.45 -8.82
CA ASP A 139 -6.55 -14.86 -10.19
C ASP A 139 -7.68 -13.97 -10.72
N THR A 140 -7.54 -13.46 -11.95
CA THR A 140 -8.48 -12.49 -12.54
C THR A 140 -9.24 -13.01 -13.74
N GLN A 141 -8.80 -14.13 -14.34
CA GLN A 141 -9.29 -14.63 -15.64
C GLN A 141 -10.80 -14.95 -15.65
N ASN A 142 -11.35 -15.34 -14.50
CA ASN A 142 -12.75 -15.76 -14.38
C ASN A 142 -13.63 -14.74 -13.64
N LEU A 143 -13.12 -13.52 -13.37
CA LEU A 143 -13.90 -12.49 -12.68
C LEU A 143 -15.02 -11.95 -13.59
N THR A 144 -16.20 -11.77 -13.03
CA THR A 144 -17.28 -10.99 -13.67
C THR A 144 -16.94 -9.50 -13.68
N GLU A 145 -17.71 -8.66 -14.38
CA GLU A 145 -17.54 -7.20 -14.34
C GLU A 145 -17.59 -6.67 -12.90
N GLU A 146 -18.57 -7.13 -12.12
CA GLU A 146 -18.68 -6.82 -10.69
C GLU A 146 -17.45 -7.30 -9.92
N GLY A 147 -16.96 -8.51 -10.18
CA GLY A 147 -15.77 -9.06 -9.56
C GLY A 147 -14.50 -8.25 -9.85
N VAL A 148 -14.33 -7.79 -11.09
CA VAL A 148 -13.23 -6.91 -11.49
C VAL A 148 -13.33 -5.56 -10.80
N ALA A 149 -14.53 -4.96 -10.74
CA ALA A 149 -14.75 -3.70 -10.05
C ALA A 149 -14.46 -3.82 -8.54
N LYS A 150 -14.96 -4.88 -7.89
CA LYS A 150 -14.66 -5.18 -6.48
C LYS A 150 -13.17 -5.28 -6.22
N ALA A 151 -12.45 -6.08 -7.02
CA ALA A 151 -11.01 -6.26 -6.88
C ALA A 151 -10.25 -4.94 -6.98
N ALA A 152 -10.59 -4.07 -7.93
CA ALA A 152 -9.99 -2.75 -8.06
C ALA A 152 -10.31 -1.83 -6.87
N ILE A 153 -11.55 -1.84 -6.36
CA ILE A 153 -11.98 -1.04 -5.20
C ILE A 153 -11.27 -1.49 -3.94
N GLU A 154 -11.16 -2.80 -3.69
CA GLU A 154 -10.43 -3.38 -2.57
C GLU A 154 -8.97 -2.95 -2.59
N THR A 155 -8.31 -3.04 -3.74
CA THR A 155 -6.92 -2.58 -3.91
C THR A 155 -6.77 -1.10 -3.60
N VAL A 156 -7.66 -0.24 -4.09
CA VAL A 156 -7.64 1.21 -3.78
C VAL A 156 -7.86 1.44 -2.29
N ALA A 157 -8.80 0.74 -1.68
CA ALA A 157 -9.11 0.89 -0.26
C ALA A 157 -7.94 0.46 0.64
N GLU A 158 -7.36 -0.73 0.41
CA GLU A 158 -6.21 -1.26 1.14
C GLU A 158 -4.98 -0.35 0.96
N ASN A 159 -4.65 0.00 -0.27
CA ASN A 159 -3.50 0.84 -0.57
C ASN A 159 -3.69 2.31 -0.17
N THR A 160 -4.89 2.75 0.18
CA THR A 160 -5.06 4.04 0.88
C THR A 160 -4.24 4.05 2.17
N SER A 161 -4.19 2.93 2.91
CA SER A 161 -3.27 2.79 4.05
C SER A 161 -1.84 2.56 3.56
N ASP A 162 -1.58 1.47 2.86
CA ASP A 162 -0.24 0.91 2.68
C ASP A 162 0.58 1.63 1.60
N GLY A 163 -0.10 2.21 0.62
CA GLY A 163 0.53 2.95 -0.48
C GLY A 163 0.58 4.47 -0.30
N VAL A 164 -0.27 5.02 0.60
CA VAL A 164 -0.43 6.48 0.72
C VAL A 164 -0.23 6.96 2.16
N ILE A 165 -1.11 6.59 3.09
CA ILE A 165 -1.11 7.19 4.44
C ILE A 165 0.05 6.69 5.30
N ALA A 166 0.31 5.38 5.34
CA ALA A 166 1.41 4.84 6.13
C ALA A 166 2.77 5.39 5.68
N PRO A 167 3.14 5.35 4.37
CA PRO A 167 4.40 5.95 3.93
C PRO A 167 4.46 7.46 4.19
N MET A 168 3.33 8.19 4.11
CA MET A 168 3.24 9.60 4.44
C MET A 168 3.54 9.85 5.93
N LEU A 169 2.95 9.08 6.84
CA LEU A 169 3.19 9.19 8.28
C LEU A 169 4.66 8.90 8.63
N TYR A 170 5.24 7.83 8.08
CA TYR A 170 6.63 7.50 8.31
C TYR A 170 7.58 8.56 7.76
N THR A 171 7.27 9.13 6.59
CA THR A 171 8.07 10.21 5.99
C THR A 171 7.97 11.50 6.81
N ALA A 172 6.79 11.84 7.30
CA ALA A 172 6.62 12.99 8.18
C ALA A 172 7.42 12.86 9.50
N LEU A 173 7.48 11.64 10.07
CA LEU A 173 8.16 11.37 11.34
C LEU A 173 9.69 11.32 11.22
N GLY A 174 10.23 10.72 10.19
CA GLY A 174 11.66 10.44 10.07
C GLY A 174 12.26 10.71 8.68
N GLY A 175 11.60 11.57 7.91
CA GLY A 175 12.02 11.91 6.56
C GLY A 175 11.97 10.72 5.58
N PRO A 176 12.52 10.90 4.39
CA PRO A 176 12.51 9.86 3.37
C PRO A 176 13.21 8.57 3.77
N VAL A 177 14.17 8.63 4.70
CA VAL A 177 14.84 7.42 5.18
C VAL A 177 13.85 6.47 5.83
N LEU A 178 13.03 6.97 6.76
CA LEU A 178 12.01 6.15 7.42
C LEU A 178 10.88 5.76 6.44
N GLY A 179 10.54 6.64 5.49
CA GLY A 179 9.60 6.33 4.42
C GLY A 179 10.07 5.18 3.52
N PHE A 180 11.34 5.16 3.10
CA PHE A 180 11.90 4.06 2.31
C PHE A 180 12.08 2.77 3.12
N LEU A 181 12.40 2.84 4.41
CA LEU A 181 12.40 1.67 5.27
C LEU A 181 11.01 1.04 5.35
N TYR A 182 9.97 1.84 5.53
CA TYR A 182 8.59 1.36 5.45
C TYR A 182 8.28 0.72 4.09
N LYS A 183 8.63 1.39 2.98
CA LYS A 183 8.41 0.83 1.62
C LYS A 183 9.19 -0.46 1.41
N ALA A 184 10.38 -0.62 2.00
CA ALA A 184 11.13 -1.86 1.93
C ALA A 184 10.42 -3.00 2.66
N VAL A 185 9.83 -2.75 3.84
CA VAL A 185 9.01 -3.73 4.57
C VAL A 185 7.81 -4.15 3.73
N ASN A 186 7.03 -3.18 3.24
CA ASN A 186 5.85 -3.44 2.43
C ASN A 186 6.18 -4.16 1.12
N THR A 187 7.31 -3.84 0.47
CA THR A 187 7.76 -4.54 -0.74
C THR A 187 8.21 -5.97 -0.43
N MET A 188 8.89 -6.22 0.70
CA MET A 188 9.24 -7.58 1.12
C MET A 188 7.98 -8.43 1.36
N ASP A 189 6.97 -7.90 2.05
CA ASP A 189 5.71 -8.62 2.23
C ASP A 189 5.04 -8.94 0.89
N SER A 190 4.92 -7.96 0.01
CA SER A 190 4.33 -8.13 -1.32
C SER A 190 5.07 -9.15 -2.20
N MET A 191 6.39 -9.35 -2.01
CA MET A 191 7.18 -10.27 -2.82
C MET A 191 7.32 -11.67 -2.22
N VAL A 192 7.46 -11.76 -0.91
CA VAL A 192 7.78 -13.02 -0.23
C VAL A 192 6.83 -13.36 0.93
N GLY A 193 5.88 -12.50 1.30
CA GLY A 193 4.96 -12.71 2.42
C GLY A 193 3.82 -13.71 2.17
N TYR A 194 3.75 -14.31 0.98
CA TYR A 194 2.70 -15.25 0.61
C TYR A 194 2.70 -16.53 1.47
N LYS A 195 1.50 -17.00 1.84
CA LYS A 195 1.28 -18.27 2.58
C LYS A 195 1.18 -19.48 1.63
N ASN A 196 2.14 -19.60 0.71
CA ASN A 196 2.28 -20.77 -0.17
C ASN A 196 3.51 -21.61 0.24
N ASP A 197 3.65 -22.80 -0.35
CA ASP A 197 4.72 -23.74 -0.01
C ASP A 197 6.13 -23.15 -0.16
N ARG A 198 6.28 -22.18 -1.06
CA ARG A 198 7.55 -21.52 -1.31
C ARG A 198 7.96 -20.54 -0.21
N TYR A 199 6.99 -19.80 0.36
CA TYR A 199 7.27 -18.65 1.24
C TYR A 199 6.74 -18.78 2.66
N LEU A 200 6.01 -19.86 2.98
CA LEU A 200 5.37 -20.06 4.29
C LEU A 200 6.33 -19.86 5.48
N HIS A 201 7.56 -20.35 5.35
CA HIS A 201 8.58 -20.24 6.39
C HIS A 201 9.53 -19.07 6.12
N PHE A 202 9.98 -18.90 4.90
CA PHE A 202 10.92 -17.84 4.49
C PHE A 202 10.33 -16.46 4.64
N GLY A 203 9.12 -16.22 4.11
CA GLY A 203 8.47 -14.90 4.10
C GLY A 203 7.85 -14.49 5.43
N ARG A 204 7.75 -15.41 6.41
CA ARG A 204 7.08 -15.17 7.68
C ARG A 204 7.59 -13.95 8.46
N ALA A 205 8.88 -13.66 8.39
CA ALA A 205 9.48 -12.53 9.10
C ALA A 205 9.04 -11.19 8.45
N ALA A 206 9.04 -11.13 7.11
CA ALA A 206 8.60 -9.97 6.36
C ALA A 206 7.11 -9.69 6.60
N ALA A 207 6.23 -10.70 6.46
CA ALA A 207 4.80 -10.57 6.68
C ALA A 207 4.46 -10.10 8.10
N LYS A 208 5.12 -10.67 9.13
CA LYS A 208 4.89 -10.22 10.51
C LYS A 208 5.39 -8.80 10.78
N LEU A 209 6.50 -8.41 10.18
CA LEU A 209 7.02 -7.05 10.32
C LEU A 209 6.07 -6.05 9.65
N ASP A 210 5.57 -6.38 8.45
CA ASP A 210 4.55 -5.57 7.76
C ASP A 210 3.29 -5.42 8.59
N ASP A 211 2.76 -6.51 9.17
CA ASP A 211 1.61 -6.45 10.08
C ASP A 211 1.84 -5.49 11.26
N VAL A 212 3.05 -5.45 11.83
CA VAL A 212 3.41 -4.57 12.95
C VAL A 212 3.53 -3.12 12.53
N VAL A 213 4.27 -2.83 11.45
CA VAL A 213 4.49 -1.44 11.02
C VAL A 213 3.23 -0.80 10.45
N ASN A 214 2.31 -1.59 9.91
CA ASN A 214 1.00 -1.12 9.44
C ASN A 214 -0.06 -1.04 10.54
N PHE A 215 0.19 -1.58 11.74
CA PHE A 215 -0.85 -1.69 12.76
C PHE A 215 -1.45 -0.32 13.13
N LEU A 216 -0.65 0.65 13.48
CA LEU A 216 -1.12 2.00 13.82
C LEU A 216 -1.53 2.81 12.59
N PRO A 217 -0.72 2.86 11.51
CA PRO A 217 -1.10 3.57 10.28
C PRO A 217 -2.44 3.15 9.70
N ALA A 218 -2.76 1.86 9.66
CA ALA A 218 -4.04 1.39 9.11
C ALA A 218 -5.26 1.92 9.88
N ARG A 219 -5.15 2.05 11.20
CA ARG A 219 -6.21 2.61 12.05
C ARG A 219 -6.34 4.11 11.88
N ILE A 220 -5.21 4.82 11.81
CA ILE A 220 -5.20 6.25 11.47
C ILE A 220 -5.81 6.47 10.09
N SER A 221 -5.43 5.67 9.10
CA SER A 221 -5.99 5.71 7.74
C SER A 221 -7.50 5.52 7.74
N ALA A 222 -8.00 4.55 8.49
CA ALA A 222 -9.45 4.31 8.63
C ALA A 222 -10.18 5.51 9.23
N LEU A 223 -9.65 6.10 10.30
CA LEU A 223 -10.25 7.28 10.94
C LEU A 223 -10.24 8.50 10.02
N LEU A 224 -9.14 8.75 9.33
CA LEU A 224 -9.04 9.83 8.34
C LEU A 224 -10.00 9.61 7.16
N MET A 225 -10.14 8.36 6.68
CA MET A 225 -11.05 8.00 5.60
C MET A 225 -12.53 8.15 6.02
N ILE A 226 -12.87 7.84 7.28
CA ILE A 226 -14.19 8.11 7.85
C ILE A 226 -14.46 9.62 7.87
N GLY A 227 -13.49 10.43 8.34
CA GLY A 227 -13.56 11.88 8.30
C GLY A 227 -13.76 12.41 6.87
N ALA A 228 -13.00 11.88 5.92
CA ALA A 228 -13.16 12.19 4.50
C ALA A 228 -14.55 11.84 3.97
N ALA A 229 -15.12 10.70 4.40
CA ALA A 229 -16.47 10.30 4.00
C ALA A 229 -17.55 11.26 4.53
N PHE A 230 -17.43 11.76 5.76
CA PHE A 230 -18.32 12.80 6.30
C PHE A 230 -18.25 14.11 5.53
N LEU A 231 -17.05 14.50 5.07
CA LEU A 231 -16.82 15.74 4.34
C LEU A 231 -17.14 15.63 2.84
N SER A 232 -17.46 14.42 2.35
CA SER A 232 -17.57 14.13 0.91
C SER A 232 -18.98 14.31 0.31
N GLY A 233 -19.96 14.74 1.10
CA GLY A 233 -21.31 15.00 0.63
C GLY A 233 -22.15 13.73 0.39
N LYS A 234 -23.27 13.87 -0.35
CA LYS A 234 -24.31 12.84 -0.47
C LYS A 234 -23.89 11.52 -1.10
N SER A 235 -22.79 11.50 -1.84
CA SER A 235 -22.28 10.26 -2.48
C SER A 235 -21.59 9.30 -1.52
N TYR A 236 -21.36 9.71 -0.28
CA TYR A 236 -20.68 8.92 0.76
C TYR A 236 -21.44 9.00 2.06
N ASN A 237 -21.43 7.91 2.81
CA ASN A 237 -22.10 7.84 4.09
C ASN A 237 -21.10 7.63 5.23
N GLY A 238 -20.65 8.72 5.87
CA GLY A 238 -19.67 8.67 6.95
C GLY A 238 -20.20 7.91 8.19
N ARG A 239 -21.50 8.00 8.52
CA ARG A 239 -22.09 7.22 9.63
C ARG A 239 -22.05 5.72 9.36
N GLN A 240 -22.36 5.33 8.12
CA GLN A 240 -22.29 3.94 7.72
C GLN A 240 -20.84 3.44 7.64
N ALA A 241 -19.90 4.27 7.17
CA ALA A 241 -18.48 3.98 7.18
C ALA A 241 -17.97 3.68 8.61
N TRP A 242 -18.31 4.51 9.57
CA TRP A 242 -17.99 4.29 10.99
C TRP A 242 -18.61 2.99 11.51
N ARG A 243 -19.91 2.73 11.25
CA ARG A 243 -20.60 1.52 11.71
C ARG A 243 -19.97 0.25 11.15
N ILE A 244 -19.69 0.22 9.83
CA ILE A 244 -19.10 -0.95 9.17
C ILE A 244 -17.66 -1.16 9.65
N TRP A 245 -16.88 -0.10 9.82
CA TRP A 245 -15.54 -0.22 10.38
C TRP A 245 -15.53 -0.89 11.75
N HIS A 246 -16.38 -0.47 12.67
CA HIS A 246 -16.50 -1.10 13.99
C HIS A 246 -16.88 -2.58 13.93
N ARG A 247 -17.76 -2.96 13.00
CA ARG A 247 -18.23 -4.33 12.84
C ARG A 247 -17.24 -5.23 12.10
N ASP A 248 -16.63 -4.73 11.02
CA ASP A 248 -15.97 -5.56 10.00
C ASP A 248 -14.46 -5.38 9.90
N SER A 249 -13.87 -4.40 10.56
CA SER A 249 -12.42 -4.08 10.44
C SER A 249 -11.47 -5.21 10.87
N ARG A 250 -12.00 -6.29 11.45
CA ARG A 250 -11.25 -7.50 11.85
C ARG A 250 -11.56 -8.72 11.00
N LYS A 251 -12.33 -8.57 9.93
CA LYS A 251 -12.74 -9.66 9.04
C LYS A 251 -11.76 -9.94 7.91
N HIS A 252 -10.47 -9.83 8.15
CA HIS A 252 -9.42 -10.15 7.18
C HIS A 252 -8.30 -10.95 7.83
N ALA A 253 -7.55 -11.72 7.03
CA ALA A 253 -6.41 -12.52 7.50
C ALA A 253 -5.23 -11.65 7.97
N SER A 254 -5.03 -10.47 7.36
CA SER A 254 -4.17 -9.40 7.89
C SER A 254 -4.97 -8.55 8.88
N PRO A 255 -4.39 -8.12 10.00
CA PRO A 255 -5.05 -7.25 10.97
C PRO A 255 -5.26 -5.82 10.46
N ASN A 256 -4.74 -5.49 9.28
CA ASN A 256 -4.63 -4.14 8.73
C ASN A 256 -5.53 -3.90 7.51
N SER A 257 -5.61 -4.83 6.55
CA SER A 257 -6.30 -4.64 5.26
C SER A 257 -7.77 -4.27 5.43
N ALA A 258 -8.52 -4.96 6.31
CA ALA A 258 -9.93 -4.66 6.53
C ALA A 258 -10.19 -3.29 7.20
N GLN A 259 -9.18 -2.58 7.70
CA GLN A 259 -9.39 -1.28 8.32
C GLN A 259 -9.97 -0.28 7.32
N THR A 260 -9.28 -0.06 6.21
CA THR A 260 -9.71 0.87 5.16
C THR A 260 -10.74 0.26 4.20
N GLU A 261 -10.68 -1.06 3.94
CA GLU A 261 -11.69 -1.74 3.13
C GLU A 261 -13.09 -1.62 3.75
N SER A 262 -13.21 -1.83 5.06
CA SER A 262 -14.51 -1.74 5.75
C SER A 262 -15.06 -0.30 5.75
N VAL A 263 -14.19 0.70 5.87
CA VAL A 263 -14.59 2.10 5.74
C VAL A 263 -15.10 2.39 4.33
N CYS A 264 -14.37 1.95 3.31
CA CYS A 264 -14.75 2.15 1.90
C CYS A 264 -16.09 1.47 1.58
N ALA A 265 -16.25 0.20 1.99
CA ALA A 265 -17.50 -0.54 1.84
C ALA A 265 -18.69 0.19 2.49
N GLY A 266 -18.51 0.64 3.73
CA GLY A 266 -19.52 1.39 4.47
C GLY A 266 -19.84 2.75 3.85
N ALA A 267 -18.81 3.51 3.45
CA ALA A 267 -18.97 4.81 2.84
C ALA A 267 -19.75 4.76 1.51
N LEU A 268 -19.52 3.72 0.70
CA LEU A 268 -20.15 3.52 -0.60
C LEU A 268 -21.46 2.72 -0.53
N GLY A 269 -21.76 2.06 0.61
CA GLY A 269 -22.93 1.21 0.77
C GLY A 269 -22.88 -0.05 -0.10
N ILE A 270 -21.71 -0.63 -0.26
CA ILE A 270 -21.45 -1.84 -1.06
C ILE A 270 -20.85 -2.95 -0.20
N GLN A 271 -20.83 -4.17 -0.75
CA GLN A 271 -20.19 -5.31 -0.12
C GLN A 271 -18.93 -5.68 -0.89
N LEU A 272 -17.82 -5.80 -0.18
CA LEU A 272 -16.48 -6.16 -0.66
C LEU A 272 -16.06 -7.52 -0.10
N ALA A 273 -14.86 -7.98 -0.48
CA ALA A 273 -14.28 -9.27 -0.10
C ALA A 273 -15.16 -10.46 -0.54
N GLY A 274 -15.23 -11.53 0.26
CA GLY A 274 -15.80 -12.80 -0.14
C GLY A 274 -14.74 -13.72 -0.77
N ASP A 275 -15.19 -14.86 -1.28
CA ASP A 275 -14.31 -15.90 -1.84
C ASP A 275 -13.47 -15.37 -3.00
N ALA A 276 -12.18 -15.73 -3.03
CA ALA A 276 -11.26 -15.33 -4.09
C ALA A 276 -10.35 -16.49 -4.49
N SER A 277 -9.98 -16.56 -5.76
CA SER A 277 -9.05 -17.57 -6.27
C SER A 277 -7.60 -17.07 -6.22
N TYR A 278 -6.70 -17.92 -5.74
CA TYR A 278 -5.26 -17.70 -5.72
C TYR A 278 -4.56 -18.94 -6.21
N PHE A 279 -3.78 -18.82 -7.28
CA PHE A 279 -3.06 -19.94 -7.89
C PHE A 279 -3.99 -21.14 -8.19
N GLY A 280 -5.19 -20.87 -8.69
CA GLY A 280 -6.19 -21.89 -9.01
C GLY A 280 -6.95 -22.48 -7.82
N LYS A 281 -6.69 -22.02 -6.60
CA LYS A 281 -7.38 -22.48 -5.37
C LYS A 281 -8.30 -21.42 -4.84
N VAL A 282 -9.57 -21.78 -4.55
CA VAL A 282 -10.53 -20.87 -3.92
C VAL A 282 -10.23 -20.76 -2.43
N VAL A 283 -10.02 -19.55 -1.97
CA VAL A 283 -9.85 -19.20 -0.56
C VAL A 283 -11.11 -18.52 -0.06
N LYS A 284 -11.76 -19.13 0.92
CA LYS A 284 -12.95 -18.56 1.57
C LYS A 284 -12.57 -17.38 2.44
N LYS A 285 -13.24 -16.24 2.22
CA LYS A 285 -13.05 -15.02 3.00
C LYS A 285 -14.41 -14.47 3.44
N PRO A 286 -14.51 -13.91 4.65
CA PRO A 286 -15.75 -13.25 5.08
C PRO A 286 -16.01 -12.01 4.22
N TYR A 287 -17.28 -11.69 4.01
CA TYR A 287 -17.69 -10.45 3.38
C TYR A 287 -17.50 -9.24 4.32
N ILE A 288 -17.18 -8.09 3.72
CA ILE A 288 -16.98 -6.80 4.38
C ILE A 288 -18.01 -5.82 3.83
N GLY A 289 -18.76 -5.15 4.71
CA GLY A 289 -19.84 -4.24 4.33
C GLY A 289 -21.20 -4.90 4.15
N ASP A 290 -22.18 -4.10 3.77
CA ASP A 290 -23.55 -4.51 3.53
C ASP A 290 -23.90 -4.34 2.05
N PRO A 291 -24.58 -5.30 1.38
CA PRO A 291 -24.97 -5.19 -0.02
C PRO A 291 -26.20 -4.30 -0.18
N LYS A 292 -26.13 -3.01 0.17
CA LYS A 292 -27.24 -2.06 0.02
C LYS A 292 -27.56 -1.74 -1.43
N ARG A 293 -26.58 -1.90 -2.29
CA ARG A 293 -26.68 -1.83 -3.75
C ARG A 293 -25.59 -2.70 -4.38
N GLN A 294 -25.73 -2.98 -5.64
CA GLN A 294 -24.71 -3.66 -6.42
C GLN A 294 -23.48 -2.77 -6.61
N VAL A 295 -22.32 -3.39 -6.78
CA VAL A 295 -21.09 -2.70 -7.11
C VAL A 295 -21.10 -2.31 -8.58
N GLU A 296 -20.79 -1.06 -8.86
CA GLU A 296 -20.69 -0.50 -10.20
C GLU A 296 -19.25 -0.15 -10.53
N TYR A 297 -18.88 -0.14 -11.80
CA TYR A 297 -17.54 0.30 -12.21
C TYR A 297 -17.25 1.76 -11.80
N GLU A 298 -18.27 2.63 -11.65
CA GLU A 298 -18.10 3.99 -11.13
C GLU A 298 -17.63 4.04 -9.67
N ASP A 299 -17.78 2.95 -8.92
CA ASP A 299 -17.27 2.87 -7.54
C ASP A 299 -15.75 2.88 -7.46
N ILE A 300 -15.05 2.48 -8.52
CA ILE A 300 -13.61 2.63 -8.63
C ILE A 300 -13.23 4.12 -8.54
N ARG A 301 -13.95 4.99 -9.26
CA ARG A 301 -13.73 6.44 -9.20
C ARG A 301 -14.16 7.05 -7.85
N ARG A 302 -15.22 6.51 -7.25
CA ARG A 302 -15.67 6.94 -5.91
C ARG A 302 -14.63 6.57 -4.86
N ALA A 303 -14.08 5.34 -4.89
CA ALA A 303 -13.00 4.91 -4.00
C ALA A 303 -11.74 5.78 -4.17
N ASN A 304 -11.31 6.06 -5.40
CA ASN A 304 -10.19 6.95 -5.68
C ASN A 304 -10.39 8.39 -5.14
N ARG A 305 -11.59 8.93 -5.28
CA ARG A 305 -11.91 10.25 -4.72
C ARG A 305 -11.87 10.25 -3.19
N LEU A 306 -12.33 9.17 -2.55
CA LEU A 306 -12.28 9.01 -1.11
C LEU A 306 -10.84 8.90 -0.63
N MET A 307 -10.02 8.07 -1.28
CA MET A 307 -8.58 7.96 -1.04
C MET A 307 -7.87 9.32 -1.13
N ASN A 308 -8.11 10.06 -2.22
CA ASN A 308 -7.47 11.38 -2.41
C ASN A 308 -7.81 12.37 -1.29
N ARG A 309 -9.09 12.45 -0.91
CA ARG A 309 -9.51 13.31 0.19
C ARG A 309 -8.87 12.91 1.50
N THR A 310 -8.74 11.60 1.74
CA THR A 310 -8.04 11.06 2.90
C THR A 310 -6.56 11.46 2.89
N ALA A 311 -5.90 11.38 1.73
CA ALA A 311 -4.51 11.80 1.55
C ALA A 311 -4.31 13.30 1.84
N TRP A 312 -5.18 14.16 1.31
CA TRP A 312 -5.12 15.61 1.59
C TRP A 312 -5.34 15.94 3.06
N ILE A 313 -6.29 15.27 3.73
CA ILE A 313 -6.50 15.46 5.17
C ILE A 313 -5.25 15.05 5.96
N CYS A 314 -4.65 13.89 5.62
CA CYS A 314 -3.43 13.43 6.26
C CYS A 314 -2.27 14.41 6.05
N GLU A 315 -2.06 14.88 4.83
CA GLU A 315 -1.00 15.84 4.49
C GLU A 315 -1.13 17.13 5.31
N LEU A 316 -2.32 17.71 5.33
CA LEU A 316 -2.58 18.95 6.08
C LEU A 316 -2.36 18.76 7.59
N LEU A 317 -2.76 17.61 8.14
CA LEU A 317 -2.52 17.29 9.55
C LEU A 317 -1.02 17.10 9.84
N CYS A 318 -0.30 16.37 8.99
CA CYS A 318 1.14 16.18 9.14
C CYS A 318 1.89 17.52 9.05
N LEU A 319 1.58 18.37 8.06
CA LEU A 319 2.18 19.70 7.94
C LEU A 319 1.86 20.58 9.16
N GLY A 320 0.61 20.55 9.66
CA GLY A 320 0.22 21.28 10.85
C GLY A 320 1.02 20.86 12.09
N ILE A 321 1.16 19.54 12.30
CA ILE A 321 1.94 18.99 13.42
C ILE A 321 3.43 19.37 13.26
N LEU A 322 4.00 19.20 12.08
CA LEU A 322 5.41 19.53 11.82
C LEU A 322 5.69 21.03 12.03
N MET A 323 4.76 21.91 11.65
CA MET A 323 4.89 23.36 11.91
C MET A 323 4.86 23.68 13.41
N VAL A 324 3.97 23.05 14.18
CA VAL A 324 3.90 23.25 15.65
C VAL A 324 5.19 22.75 16.33
N VAL A 325 5.73 21.61 15.91
CA VAL A 325 6.98 21.05 16.48
C VAL A 325 8.21 21.86 16.06
N ALA A 326 8.14 22.63 14.98
CA ALA A 326 9.25 23.44 14.48
C ALA A 326 9.39 24.82 15.17
N VAL A 327 8.36 25.24 15.92
CA VAL A 327 8.35 26.47 16.75
C VAL A 327 8.96 26.20 18.10
#